data_1e25d33878be592a35120885ec5963b1
#
_entry.id   1e25d33878be592a35120885ec5963b1
#
_cell.length_a   1.000
_cell.length_b   1.000
_cell.length_c   1.000
_cell.angle_alpha   90.00
_cell.angle_beta   90.00
_cell.angle_gamma   90.00
#
_symmetry.space_group_name_H-M   'P 1'
#
loop_
_entity.id
_entity.type
_entity.pdbx_description
1 polymer ?
#
loop_
_entity_poly.entity_id
_entity_poly.type
_entity_poly.pdbx_seq_one_letter_code
_entity_poly.pdbx_strand_id
1 'polypeptide(L)'
;MLIKRLELLTLDLSAQRDFYAAVMELPTRLDGDSLFVTAGETLLVFTQAPAEWRGAYHFCFNIPENQFGQAYAWISSKVLLLKDEKGNDQFQSKTWNASSLYFKDAAGNILEFIARHDQRNASDAPFDSGQILNVSEIGLPSQDVISFANELCETLGVSVYKQDVNDTFTPIGDEEGLLILPVEDRIWYPNTGVPARLLSVKVELGSGGNDFVIRGVPYEVTRV
;
A
#
# COMPACT_ATOMS: atom_id res chain seq x y z
N MET A 1 -5.11 0.15 12.79
CA MET A 1 -6.04 -0.52 11.83
C MET A 1 -5.22 -1.42 10.91
N LEU A 2 -5.15 -2.72 11.14
CA LEU A 2 -4.27 -3.61 10.38
C LEU A 2 -4.97 -4.13 9.11
N ILE A 3 -4.33 -4.02 7.96
CA ILE A 3 -4.79 -4.64 6.71
C ILE A 3 -4.41 -6.11 6.74
N LYS A 4 -5.37 -7.00 6.96
CA LYS A 4 -5.14 -8.46 7.01
C LYS A 4 -5.10 -9.09 5.62
N ARG A 5 -5.91 -8.57 4.71
CA ARG A 5 -5.96 -9.04 3.33
C ARG A 5 -6.18 -7.87 2.37
N LEU A 6 -5.45 -7.88 1.27
CA LEU A 6 -5.58 -6.92 0.19
C LEU A 6 -5.68 -7.67 -1.14
N GLU A 7 -6.81 -7.52 -1.86
CA GLU A 7 -7.02 -8.13 -3.17
C GLU A 7 -6.99 -7.09 -4.27
N LEU A 8 -6.15 -7.31 -5.27
CA LEU A 8 -5.90 -6.45 -6.41
C LEU A 8 -5.98 -7.25 -7.71
N LEU A 9 -6.17 -6.56 -8.83
CA LEU A 9 -6.14 -7.17 -10.16
C LEU A 9 -4.77 -7.03 -10.82
N THR A 10 -4.40 -8.02 -11.63
CA THR A 10 -3.20 -7.96 -12.49
C THR A 10 -3.44 -8.64 -13.83
N LEU A 11 -2.77 -8.16 -14.88
CA LEU A 11 -2.80 -8.81 -16.20
C LEU A 11 -1.86 -10.00 -16.32
N ASP A 12 -0.83 -10.08 -15.49
CA ASP A 12 0.20 -11.11 -15.57
C ASP A 12 0.55 -11.63 -14.17
N LEU A 13 -0.13 -12.70 -13.76
CA LEU A 13 0.13 -13.40 -12.49
C LEU A 13 1.53 -14.02 -12.43
N SER A 14 2.09 -14.45 -13.58
CA SER A 14 3.42 -15.05 -13.60
C SER A 14 4.51 -14.02 -13.35
N ALA A 15 4.44 -12.86 -14.01
CA ALA A 15 5.37 -11.78 -13.79
C ALA A 15 5.30 -11.26 -12.34
N GLN A 16 4.07 -11.15 -11.79
CA GLN A 16 3.88 -10.76 -10.38
C GLN A 16 4.47 -11.82 -9.43
N ARG A 17 4.22 -13.11 -9.68
CA ARG A 17 4.82 -14.17 -8.86
C ARG A 17 6.34 -14.07 -8.86
N ASP A 18 6.95 -13.92 -10.05
CA ASP A 18 8.40 -13.89 -10.19
C ASP A 18 8.97 -12.63 -9.46
N PHE A 19 8.29 -11.50 -9.53
CA PHE A 19 8.68 -10.30 -8.79
C PHE A 19 8.61 -10.53 -7.27
N TYR A 20 7.47 -10.97 -6.75
CA TYR A 20 7.32 -11.14 -5.31
C TYR A 20 8.17 -12.28 -4.75
N ALA A 21 8.36 -13.37 -5.50
CA ALA A 21 9.18 -14.49 -5.04
C ALA A 21 10.68 -14.25 -5.18
N ALA A 22 11.16 -13.68 -6.30
CA ALA A 22 12.59 -13.58 -6.58
C ALA A 22 13.19 -12.19 -6.23
N VAL A 23 12.42 -11.11 -6.38
CA VAL A 23 12.90 -9.75 -6.07
C VAL A 23 12.60 -9.40 -4.62
N MET A 24 11.33 -9.55 -4.21
CA MET A 24 10.91 -9.25 -2.84
C MET A 24 11.21 -10.39 -1.85
N GLU A 25 11.55 -11.58 -2.34
CA GLU A 25 11.85 -12.77 -1.53
C GLU A 25 10.73 -13.14 -0.55
N LEU A 26 9.49 -12.82 -0.91
CA LEU A 26 8.31 -13.11 -0.11
C LEU A 26 7.73 -14.50 -0.45
N PRO A 27 7.15 -15.22 0.53
CA PRO A 27 6.45 -16.46 0.25
C PRO A 27 5.27 -16.24 -0.71
N THR A 28 5.24 -17.02 -1.79
CA THR A 28 4.20 -16.93 -2.82
C THR A 28 3.56 -18.28 -3.11
N ARG A 29 2.26 -18.28 -3.44
CA ARG A 29 1.52 -19.45 -3.90
C ARG A 29 0.55 -19.04 -5.01
N LEU A 30 0.69 -19.68 -6.17
CA LEU A 30 -0.27 -19.55 -7.28
C LEU A 30 -1.34 -20.64 -7.13
N ASP A 31 -2.60 -20.28 -7.24
CA ASP A 31 -3.74 -21.20 -7.13
C ASP A 31 -4.86 -20.71 -8.05
N GLY A 32 -5.12 -21.45 -9.13
CA GLY A 32 -6.05 -21.05 -10.17
C GLY A 32 -5.66 -19.67 -10.76
N ASP A 33 -6.60 -18.76 -10.78
CA ASP A 33 -6.46 -17.40 -11.30
C ASP A 33 -6.04 -16.39 -10.21
N SER A 34 -5.38 -16.85 -9.15
CA SER A 34 -4.96 -16.01 -8.03
C SER A 34 -3.55 -16.32 -7.56
N LEU A 35 -2.79 -15.26 -7.32
CA LEU A 35 -1.48 -15.28 -6.68
C LEU A 35 -1.61 -14.79 -5.24
N PHE A 36 -1.20 -15.57 -4.29
CA PHE A 36 -1.14 -15.26 -2.87
C PHE A 36 0.29 -14.94 -2.48
N VAL A 37 0.50 -13.79 -1.84
CA VAL A 37 1.79 -13.33 -1.33
C VAL A 37 1.65 -13.03 0.15
N THR A 38 2.49 -13.63 0.98
CA THR A 38 2.53 -13.33 2.41
C THR A 38 3.52 -12.20 2.67
N ALA A 39 3.02 -11.02 3.04
CA ALA A 39 3.82 -9.84 3.36
C ALA A 39 3.65 -9.50 4.85
N GLY A 40 4.49 -10.09 5.70
CA GLY A 40 4.35 -9.99 7.15
C GLY A 40 2.97 -10.46 7.61
N GLU A 41 2.21 -9.57 8.25
CA GLU A 41 0.87 -9.88 8.75
C GLU A 41 -0.25 -9.73 7.70
N THR A 42 0.08 -9.35 6.47
CA THR A 42 -0.89 -9.15 5.38
C THR A 42 -0.81 -10.27 4.35
N LEU A 43 -1.96 -10.80 3.96
CA LEU A 43 -2.12 -11.64 2.77
C LEU A 43 -2.47 -10.74 1.57
N LEU A 44 -1.48 -10.47 0.70
CA LEU A 44 -1.68 -9.76 -0.55
C LEU A 44 -2.09 -10.77 -1.63
N VAL A 45 -3.18 -10.49 -2.34
CA VAL A 45 -3.73 -11.38 -3.38
C VAL A 45 -3.85 -10.62 -4.68
N PHE A 46 -3.30 -11.18 -5.74
CA PHE A 46 -3.52 -10.71 -7.11
C PHE A 46 -4.41 -11.69 -7.85
N THR A 47 -5.47 -11.19 -8.45
CA THR A 47 -6.39 -11.99 -9.27
C THR A 47 -6.25 -11.58 -10.74
N GLN A 48 -6.41 -12.56 -11.64
CA GLN A 48 -6.32 -12.33 -13.08
C GLN A 48 -7.36 -11.29 -13.53
N ALA A 49 -6.88 -10.21 -14.10
CA ALA A 49 -7.74 -9.17 -14.67
C ALA A 49 -8.27 -9.55 -16.05
N PRO A 50 -9.42 -9.01 -16.49
CA PRO A 50 -9.84 -9.06 -17.90
C PRO A 50 -8.78 -8.43 -18.82
N ALA A 51 -8.68 -8.91 -20.06
CA ALA A 51 -7.62 -8.51 -21.00
C ALA A 51 -7.60 -7.00 -21.31
N GLU A 52 -8.75 -6.35 -21.28
CA GLU A 52 -8.93 -4.92 -21.49
C GLU A 52 -8.62 -4.07 -20.25
N TRP A 53 -8.45 -4.66 -19.08
CA TRP A 53 -8.14 -3.95 -17.84
C TRP A 53 -6.84 -3.15 -17.97
N ARG A 54 -6.85 -1.95 -17.43
CA ARG A 54 -5.65 -1.09 -17.36
C ARG A 54 -5.67 -0.35 -16.05
N GLY A 55 -4.52 -0.29 -15.40
CA GLY A 55 -4.36 0.46 -14.18
C GLY A 55 -3.08 0.11 -13.45
N ALA A 56 -2.80 0.85 -12.40
CA ALA A 56 -1.77 0.56 -11.44
C ALA A 56 -2.23 1.07 -10.07
N TYR A 57 -1.98 0.29 -9.06
CA TYR A 57 -2.29 0.62 -7.68
C TYR A 57 -1.11 1.32 -7.01
N HIS A 58 -1.40 1.96 -5.88
CA HIS A 58 -0.39 2.34 -4.91
C HIS A 58 -0.68 1.65 -3.59
N PHE A 59 0.34 1.01 -3.02
CA PHE A 59 0.30 0.45 -1.68
C PHE A 59 1.69 0.44 -1.04
N CYS A 60 1.71 0.44 0.28
CA CYS A 60 2.91 0.62 1.08
C CYS A 60 3.14 -0.54 2.03
N PHE A 61 4.41 -0.89 2.27
CA PHE A 61 4.83 -1.85 3.28
C PHE A 61 5.46 -1.12 4.47
N ASN A 62 5.00 -1.40 5.68
CA ASN A 62 5.72 -1.03 6.90
C ASN A 62 6.99 -1.87 7.03
N ILE A 63 8.07 -1.19 7.42
CA ILE A 63 9.33 -1.81 7.84
C ILE A 63 9.71 -1.29 9.23
N PRO A 64 10.63 -1.96 9.98
CA PRO A 64 11.07 -1.50 11.28
C PRO A 64 11.58 -0.06 11.24
N GLU A 65 11.22 0.72 12.25
CA GLU A 65 11.43 2.16 12.33
C GLU A 65 12.93 2.56 12.23
N ASN A 66 13.83 1.67 12.65
CA ASN A 66 15.27 1.86 12.66
C ASN A 66 16.00 1.26 11.44
N GLN A 67 15.29 0.65 10.48
CA GLN A 67 15.92 -0.11 9.40
C GLN A 67 15.83 0.52 8.01
N PHE A 68 15.39 1.78 7.90
CA PHE A 68 15.23 2.44 6.59
C PHE A 68 16.49 2.37 5.71
N GLY A 69 17.69 2.65 6.28
CA GLY A 69 18.95 2.61 5.53
C GLY A 69 19.31 1.19 5.03
N GLN A 70 19.01 0.16 5.80
CA GLN A 70 19.23 -1.24 5.39
C GLN A 70 18.21 -1.66 4.31
N ALA A 71 16.94 -1.27 4.47
CA ALA A 71 15.89 -1.51 3.49
C ALA A 71 16.20 -0.83 2.15
N TYR A 72 16.68 0.41 2.20
CA TYR A 72 17.15 1.14 1.01
C TYR A 72 18.26 0.36 0.28
N ALA A 73 19.31 -0.05 1.00
CA ALA A 73 20.41 -0.81 0.41
C ALA A 73 19.95 -2.15 -0.18
N TRP A 74 19.04 -2.84 0.52
CA TRP A 74 18.51 -4.14 0.10
C TRP A 74 17.68 -4.02 -1.19
N ILE A 75 16.72 -3.10 -1.25
CA ILE A 75 15.81 -3.00 -2.40
C ILE A 75 16.46 -2.29 -3.61
N SER A 76 17.30 -1.27 -3.40
CA SER A 76 17.97 -0.55 -4.49
C SER A 76 18.97 -1.42 -5.27
N SER A 77 19.45 -2.52 -4.68
CA SER A 77 20.26 -3.52 -5.37
C SER A 77 19.47 -4.39 -6.34
N LYS A 78 18.13 -4.38 -6.26
CA LYS A 78 17.23 -5.30 -6.99
C LYS A 78 16.32 -4.58 -7.98
N VAL A 79 15.92 -3.32 -7.69
CA VAL A 79 14.99 -2.55 -8.51
C VAL A 79 15.46 -1.12 -8.71
N LEU A 80 14.91 -0.44 -9.73
CA LEU A 80 15.08 0.99 -9.90
C LEU A 80 14.14 1.74 -8.94
N LEU A 81 14.72 2.60 -8.09
CA LEU A 81 13.94 3.47 -7.24
C LEU A 81 13.35 4.64 -8.03
N LEU A 82 12.13 5.01 -7.68
CA LEU A 82 11.46 6.19 -8.23
C LEU A 82 12.05 7.45 -7.60
N LYS A 83 12.19 8.50 -8.43
CA LYS A 83 12.82 9.76 -8.04
C LYS A 83 11.86 10.92 -8.19
N ASP A 84 12.03 11.93 -7.35
CA ASP A 84 11.38 13.21 -7.55
C ASP A 84 12.05 14.02 -8.69
N GLU A 85 11.52 15.21 -8.98
CA GLU A 85 12.04 16.10 -10.01
C GLU A 85 13.48 16.59 -9.73
N LYS A 86 13.93 16.49 -8.47
CA LYS A 86 15.29 16.88 -8.04
C LYS A 86 16.27 15.70 -8.06
N GLY A 87 15.78 14.49 -8.38
CA GLY A 87 16.57 13.27 -8.42
C GLY A 87 16.71 12.57 -7.07
N ASN A 88 15.95 12.98 -6.04
CA ASN A 88 15.93 12.29 -4.75
C ASN A 88 15.10 11.01 -4.85
N ASP A 89 15.55 9.93 -4.22
CA ASP A 89 14.89 8.63 -4.13
C ASP A 89 14.66 8.18 -2.67
N GLN A 90 14.96 9.04 -1.71
CA GLN A 90 14.66 8.88 -0.30
C GLN A 90 13.89 10.09 0.18
N PHE A 91 12.81 9.86 0.91
CA PHE A 91 11.87 10.91 1.29
C PHE A 91 11.64 10.89 2.79
N GLN A 92 11.48 12.09 3.36
CA GLN A 92 11.15 12.25 4.78
C GLN A 92 9.90 13.09 4.95
N SER A 93 8.93 12.56 5.67
CA SER A 93 7.74 13.27 6.09
C SER A 93 7.90 13.73 7.54
N LYS A 94 7.95 15.04 7.76
CA LYS A 94 7.97 15.60 9.11
C LYS A 94 6.63 15.40 9.83
N THR A 95 5.52 15.56 9.12
CA THR A 95 4.17 15.40 9.67
C THR A 95 3.91 13.97 10.11
N TRP A 96 4.34 13.00 9.31
CA TRP A 96 4.16 11.59 9.62
C TRP A 96 5.30 11.00 10.45
N ASN A 97 6.38 11.76 10.66
CA ASN A 97 7.63 11.30 11.28
C ASN A 97 8.09 9.97 10.69
N ALA A 98 8.28 9.96 9.36
CA ALA A 98 8.56 8.75 8.60
C ALA A 98 9.58 8.98 7.50
N SER A 99 10.32 7.92 7.17
CA SER A 99 11.22 7.84 6.02
C SER A 99 10.68 6.84 5.01
N SER A 100 10.64 7.20 3.72
CA SER A 100 10.09 6.34 2.67
C SER A 100 10.91 6.34 1.39
N LEU A 101 10.71 5.30 0.58
CA LEU A 101 11.23 5.11 -0.77
C LEU A 101 10.18 4.42 -1.63
N TYR A 102 10.27 4.62 -2.96
CA TYR A 102 9.27 4.13 -3.90
C TYR A 102 9.91 3.34 -5.05
N PHE A 103 9.21 2.33 -5.53
CA PHE A 103 9.60 1.51 -6.68
C PHE A 103 8.37 0.94 -7.38
N LYS A 104 8.56 0.19 -8.47
CA LYS A 104 7.45 -0.47 -9.18
C LYS A 104 7.59 -1.97 -9.11
N ASP A 105 6.45 -2.67 -9.01
CA ASP A 105 6.39 -4.10 -9.25
C ASP A 105 6.29 -4.42 -10.76
N ALA A 106 6.15 -5.71 -11.09
CA ALA A 106 6.09 -6.16 -12.48
C ALA A 106 4.85 -5.67 -13.26
N ALA A 107 3.76 -5.34 -12.57
CA ALA A 107 2.55 -4.77 -13.16
C ALA A 107 2.59 -3.23 -13.26
N GLY A 108 3.64 -2.60 -12.73
CA GLY A 108 3.78 -1.15 -12.69
C GLY A 108 3.06 -0.50 -11.52
N ASN A 109 2.59 -1.26 -10.55
CA ASN A 109 2.07 -0.71 -9.29
C ASN A 109 3.15 0.10 -8.58
N ILE A 110 2.75 1.19 -7.94
CA ILE A 110 3.65 2.02 -7.16
C ILE A 110 3.73 1.44 -5.76
N LEU A 111 4.87 0.87 -5.42
CA LEU A 111 5.17 0.32 -4.12
C LEU A 111 5.97 1.31 -3.29
N GLU A 112 5.77 1.27 -1.98
CA GLU A 112 6.49 2.07 -1.01
C GLU A 112 7.02 1.17 0.11
N PHE A 113 8.24 1.43 0.59
CA PHE A 113 8.67 1.07 1.93
C PHE A 113 8.63 2.29 2.81
N ILE A 114 8.02 2.16 3.99
CA ILE A 114 7.94 3.23 4.98
C ILE A 114 8.42 2.75 6.35
N ALA A 115 9.36 3.49 6.93
CA ALA A 115 9.76 3.39 8.32
C ALA A 115 9.11 4.52 9.12
N ARG A 116 8.17 4.18 10.02
CA ARG A 116 7.42 5.15 10.85
C ARG A 116 8.08 5.26 12.21
N HIS A 117 8.76 6.37 12.48
CA HIS A 117 9.59 6.55 13.67
C HIS A 117 8.79 6.76 14.98
N ASP A 118 7.46 6.84 14.90
CA ASP A 118 6.59 6.84 16.08
C ASP A 118 6.19 5.42 16.53
N GLN A 119 6.44 4.40 15.70
CA GLN A 119 6.21 3.00 16.05
C GLN A 119 7.37 2.44 16.88
N ARG A 120 7.04 1.57 17.85
CA ARG A 120 8.03 0.88 18.69
C ARG A 120 8.29 -0.52 18.15
N ASN A 121 8.76 -0.60 16.92
CA ASN A 121 8.97 -1.85 16.20
C ASN A 121 10.43 -2.03 15.72
N ALA A 122 11.38 -1.39 16.41
CA ALA A 122 12.79 -1.53 16.10
C ALA A 122 13.23 -2.99 16.05
N SER A 123 14.09 -3.34 15.09
CA SER A 123 14.65 -4.69 14.93
C SER A 123 16.18 -4.62 14.91
N ASP A 124 16.82 -5.57 15.60
CA ASP A 124 18.27 -5.76 15.59
C ASP A 124 18.74 -6.79 14.55
N ALA A 125 17.79 -7.49 13.90
CA ALA A 125 18.10 -8.43 12.83
C ALA A 125 18.56 -7.68 11.56
N PRO A 126 19.41 -8.26 10.71
CA PRO A 126 19.67 -7.71 9.38
C PRO A 126 18.38 -7.59 8.58
N PHE A 127 18.29 -6.54 7.73
CA PHE A 127 17.11 -6.38 6.90
C PHE A 127 17.08 -7.42 5.76
N ASP A 128 15.99 -8.15 5.71
CA ASP A 128 15.60 -9.05 4.61
C ASP A 128 14.06 -9.00 4.45
N SER A 129 13.49 -9.86 3.61
CA SER A 129 12.03 -9.93 3.41
C SER A 129 11.22 -10.23 4.68
N GLY A 130 11.83 -10.88 5.67
CA GLY A 130 11.22 -11.16 6.98
C GLY A 130 11.04 -9.91 7.85
N GLN A 131 11.66 -8.78 7.47
CA GLN A 131 11.48 -7.48 8.13
C GLN A 131 10.36 -6.64 7.49
N ILE A 132 9.67 -7.14 6.47
CA ILE A 132 8.45 -6.53 5.94
C ILE A 132 7.31 -6.88 6.89
N LEU A 133 6.78 -5.89 7.62
CA LEU A 133 5.87 -6.12 8.74
C LEU A 133 4.43 -6.38 8.28
N ASN A 134 3.94 -5.58 7.36
CA ASN A 134 2.58 -5.67 6.80
C ASN A 134 2.43 -4.73 5.58
N VAL A 135 1.35 -4.88 4.83
CA VAL A 135 0.88 -3.79 3.96
C VAL A 135 0.19 -2.75 4.83
N SER A 136 0.74 -1.55 4.87
CA SER A 136 0.27 -0.47 5.76
C SER A 136 -0.48 0.65 5.05
N GLU A 137 -0.55 0.63 3.72
CA GLU A 137 -1.33 1.60 2.97
C GLU A 137 -1.90 0.97 1.70
N ILE A 138 -3.10 1.42 1.33
CA ILE A 138 -3.70 1.17 0.02
C ILE A 138 -4.37 2.43 -0.50
N GLY A 139 -4.09 2.78 -1.75
CA GLY A 139 -4.74 3.88 -2.46
C GLY A 139 -6.15 3.54 -2.88
N LEU A 140 -7.11 4.34 -2.47
CA LEU A 140 -8.53 4.29 -2.83
C LEU A 140 -8.96 5.65 -3.40
N PRO A 141 -8.60 6.00 -4.65
CA PRO A 141 -8.97 7.27 -5.27
C PRO A 141 -10.47 7.52 -5.26
N SER A 142 -10.88 8.78 -5.12
CA SER A 142 -12.29 9.18 -5.12
C SER A 142 -12.51 10.44 -5.93
N GLN A 143 -13.70 10.59 -6.51
CA GLN A 143 -14.14 11.84 -7.12
C GLN A 143 -14.61 12.86 -6.08
N ASP A 144 -15.06 12.39 -4.91
CA ASP A 144 -15.41 13.20 -3.75
C ASP A 144 -14.69 12.67 -2.52
N VAL A 145 -13.46 13.15 -2.31
CA VAL A 145 -12.57 12.71 -1.23
C VAL A 145 -13.15 13.01 0.13
N ILE A 146 -13.77 14.19 0.30
CA ILE A 146 -14.29 14.62 1.62
C ILE A 146 -15.47 13.74 2.05
N SER A 147 -16.46 13.55 1.16
CA SER A 147 -17.62 12.72 1.48
C SER A 147 -17.22 11.28 1.74
N PHE A 148 -16.33 10.72 0.93
CA PHE A 148 -15.86 9.35 1.09
C PHE A 148 -15.02 9.18 2.37
N ALA A 149 -14.18 10.15 2.71
CA ALA A 149 -13.41 10.16 3.95
C ALA A 149 -14.33 10.15 5.19
N ASN A 150 -15.36 11.00 5.20
CA ASN A 150 -16.30 11.08 6.30
C ASN A 150 -17.09 9.76 6.48
N GLU A 151 -17.58 9.17 5.38
CA GLU A 151 -18.26 7.87 5.40
C GLU A 151 -17.36 6.77 5.99
N LEU A 152 -16.11 6.69 5.53
CA LEU A 152 -15.14 5.71 6.03
C LEU A 152 -14.82 5.94 7.51
N CYS A 153 -14.55 7.18 7.94
CA CYS A 153 -14.27 7.51 9.33
C CYS A 153 -15.44 7.13 10.25
N GLU A 154 -16.67 7.46 9.85
CA GLU A 154 -17.88 7.14 10.61
C GLU A 154 -18.10 5.62 10.71
N THR A 155 -18.00 4.91 9.58
CA THR A 155 -18.26 3.47 9.53
C THR A 155 -17.17 2.66 10.24
N LEU A 156 -15.89 3.03 10.03
CA LEU A 156 -14.75 2.32 10.62
C LEU A 156 -14.50 2.72 12.09
N GLY A 157 -15.03 3.85 12.55
CA GLY A 157 -14.73 4.40 13.87
C GLY A 157 -13.26 4.83 13.99
N VAL A 158 -12.66 5.30 12.90
CA VAL A 158 -11.27 5.77 12.82
C VAL A 158 -11.23 7.24 12.43
N SER A 159 -10.04 7.85 12.50
CA SER A 159 -9.86 9.28 12.22
C SER A 159 -8.98 9.50 10.98
N VAL A 160 -9.03 10.71 10.47
CA VAL A 160 -8.04 11.18 9.49
C VAL A 160 -6.66 11.21 10.17
N TYR A 161 -5.66 10.71 9.47
CA TYR A 161 -4.32 10.51 10.01
C TYR A 161 -3.45 11.76 9.88
N LYS A 162 -3.07 12.33 11.03
CA LYS A 162 -2.06 13.41 11.20
C LYS A 162 -2.23 14.63 10.29
N GLN A 163 -3.41 14.92 9.81
CA GLN A 163 -3.75 16.12 9.03
C GLN A 163 -5.24 16.42 9.09
N ASP A 164 -5.68 17.53 8.51
CA ASP A 164 -7.08 17.82 8.29
C ASP A 164 -7.59 17.14 7.01
N VAL A 165 -8.89 16.82 6.99
CA VAL A 165 -9.55 16.34 5.77
C VAL A 165 -9.48 17.42 4.68
N ASN A 166 -9.18 17.00 3.44
CA ASN A 166 -9.18 17.90 2.29
C ASN A 166 -9.63 17.17 1.01
N ASP A 167 -9.90 17.93 -0.03
CA ASP A 167 -10.47 17.46 -1.29
C ASP A 167 -9.46 16.80 -2.24
N THR A 168 -8.18 16.88 -1.96
CA THR A 168 -7.13 16.37 -2.86
C THR A 168 -6.45 15.10 -2.37
N PHE A 169 -6.32 14.93 -1.03
CA PHE A 169 -5.61 13.81 -0.44
C PHE A 169 -5.91 13.67 1.05
N THR A 170 -6.60 12.63 1.45
CA THR A 170 -6.95 12.37 2.85
C THR A 170 -6.58 10.93 3.25
N PRO A 171 -5.58 10.72 4.13
CA PRO A 171 -5.27 9.42 4.71
C PRO A 171 -6.18 9.16 5.93
N ILE A 172 -6.68 7.92 6.05
CA ILE A 172 -7.59 7.49 7.13
C ILE A 172 -7.03 6.25 7.80
N GLY A 173 -6.99 6.23 9.11
CA GLY A 173 -6.52 5.09 9.92
C GLY A 173 -5.40 5.47 10.87
N ASP A 174 -4.41 4.60 11.02
CA ASP A 174 -3.27 4.75 11.92
C ASP A 174 -1.97 4.17 11.31
N GLU A 175 -0.90 4.15 12.10
CA GLU A 175 0.42 3.68 11.67
C GLU A 175 0.44 2.21 11.19
N GLU A 176 -0.52 1.38 11.62
CA GLU A 176 -0.61 -0.03 11.23
C GLU A 176 -1.33 -0.21 9.89
N GLY A 177 -2.20 0.73 9.53
CA GLY A 177 -2.92 0.69 8.26
C GLY A 177 -3.63 1.99 7.92
N LEU A 178 -3.46 2.43 6.68
CA LEU A 178 -4.07 3.63 6.12
C LEU A 178 -4.83 3.31 4.83
N LEU A 179 -6.02 3.85 4.72
CA LEU A 179 -6.71 4.02 3.44
C LEU A 179 -6.33 5.41 2.91
N ILE A 180 -5.63 5.44 1.80
CA ILE A 180 -5.12 6.67 1.19
C ILE A 180 -6.11 7.13 0.12
N LEU A 181 -6.78 8.24 0.36
CA LEU A 181 -7.81 8.78 -0.53
C LEU A 181 -7.29 9.99 -1.32
N PRO A 182 -6.67 9.80 -2.48
CA PRO A 182 -6.39 10.91 -3.40
C PRO A 182 -7.63 11.22 -4.23
N VAL A 183 -7.74 12.45 -4.72
CA VAL A 183 -8.67 12.75 -5.80
C VAL A 183 -8.29 11.96 -7.06
N GLU A 184 -9.29 11.48 -7.80
CA GLU A 184 -9.06 10.78 -9.06
C GLU A 184 -8.18 11.63 -10.01
N ASP A 185 -7.34 10.97 -10.79
CA ASP A 185 -6.37 11.56 -11.70
C ASP A 185 -5.16 12.26 -11.05
N ARG A 186 -5.10 12.36 -9.74
CA ARG A 186 -3.88 12.81 -9.08
C ARG A 186 -2.71 11.87 -9.41
N ILE A 187 -1.58 12.45 -9.81
CA ILE A 187 -0.37 11.65 -10.08
C ILE A 187 0.18 11.10 -8.75
N TRP A 188 0.44 9.79 -8.71
CA TRP A 188 1.10 9.16 -7.57
C TRP A 188 2.51 9.71 -7.36
N TYR A 189 2.82 9.97 -6.09
CA TYR A 189 4.15 10.42 -5.66
C TYR A 189 5.20 9.29 -5.89
N PRO A 190 6.49 9.61 -6.14
CA PRO A 190 7.13 10.96 -6.11
C PRO A 190 7.17 11.70 -7.47
N ASN A 191 6.69 11.31 -8.51
CA ASN A 191 6.60 11.87 -9.86
C ASN A 191 6.54 10.72 -10.87
N THR A 192 5.59 9.83 -10.61
CA THR A 192 5.53 8.54 -11.32
C THR A 192 4.99 8.65 -12.74
N GLY A 193 4.29 9.75 -13.05
CA GLY A 193 3.49 9.90 -14.27
C GLY A 193 2.25 8.98 -14.31
N VAL A 194 1.99 8.23 -13.22
CA VAL A 194 0.86 7.29 -13.12
C VAL A 194 -0.29 7.97 -12.38
N PRO A 195 -1.45 8.18 -13.01
CA PRO A 195 -2.60 8.76 -12.35
C PRO A 195 -3.29 7.76 -11.42
N ALA A 196 -3.82 8.27 -10.33
CA ALA A 196 -4.69 7.53 -9.42
C ALA A 196 -6.04 7.27 -10.11
N ARG A 197 -6.43 6.01 -10.27
CA ARG A 197 -7.65 5.57 -10.94
C ARG A 197 -8.53 4.78 -10.01
N LEU A 198 -9.86 4.86 -10.23
CA LEU A 198 -10.82 4.00 -9.55
C LEU A 198 -10.69 2.57 -10.09
N LEU A 199 -9.96 1.75 -9.36
CA LEU A 199 -9.72 0.34 -9.70
C LEU A 199 -10.33 -0.57 -8.63
N SER A 200 -10.71 -1.78 -9.00
CA SER A 200 -11.25 -2.76 -8.05
C SER A 200 -10.24 -3.09 -6.95
N VAL A 201 -10.63 -2.87 -5.69
CA VAL A 201 -9.84 -3.19 -4.49
C VAL A 201 -10.75 -3.84 -3.47
N LYS A 202 -10.31 -4.95 -2.86
CA LYS A 202 -10.94 -5.49 -1.66
C LYS A 202 -9.94 -5.46 -0.52
N VAL A 203 -10.40 -4.95 0.63
CA VAL A 203 -9.60 -4.83 1.85
C VAL A 203 -10.32 -5.51 2.99
N GLU A 204 -9.65 -6.45 3.66
CA GLU A 204 -10.09 -6.99 4.94
C GLU A 204 -9.25 -6.41 6.06
N LEU A 205 -9.92 -5.72 6.99
CA LEU A 205 -9.28 -5.10 8.14
C LEU A 205 -9.35 -6.05 9.35
N GLY A 206 -8.27 -6.12 10.10
CA GLY A 206 -8.21 -6.91 11.33
C GLY A 206 -9.16 -6.41 12.41
N SER A 207 -9.54 -7.32 13.31
CA SER A 207 -10.58 -7.19 14.32
C SER A 207 -10.42 -6.02 15.30
N GLY A 208 -11.55 -5.55 15.79
CA GLY A 208 -11.72 -4.52 16.81
C GLY A 208 -13.00 -3.73 16.55
N GLY A 209 -14.16 -4.35 16.47
CA GLY A 209 -15.46 -3.71 16.25
C GLY A 209 -16.48 -4.61 15.58
N ASN A 210 -17.59 -4.03 15.16
CA ASN A 210 -18.63 -4.77 14.46
C ASN A 210 -18.20 -5.06 13.01
N ASP A 211 -18.65 -6.22 12.47
CA ASP A 211 -18.51 -6.53 11.05
C ASP A 211 -19.24 -5.46 10.23
N PHE A 212 -18.61 -4.99 9.19
CA PHE A 212 -19.24 -4.08 8.25
C PHE A 212 -18.71 -4.35 6.83
N VAL A 213 -19.46 -3.84 5.85
CA VAL A 213 -19.06 -3.85 4.43
C VAL A 213 -19.35 -2.47 3.88
N ILE A 214 -18.31 -1.75 3.48
CA ILE A 214 -18.45 -0.55 2.69
C ILE A 214 -18.32 -0.95 1.23
N ARG A 215 -19.34 -0.66 0.45
CA ARG A 215 -19.35 -0.84 -0.99
C ARG A 215 -19.52 0.53 -1.64
N GLY A 216 -18.45 0.99 -2.20
CA GLY A 216 -18.45 2.20 -3.01
C GLY A 216 -17.57 1.97 -4.20
N VAL A 217 -17.89 2.56 -5.28
CA VAL A 217 -17.19 2.60 -6.55
C VAL A 217 -15.72 2.23 -6.51
N PRO A 218 -15.22 1.31 -6.96
CA PRO A 218 -15.28 -0.12 -7.08
C PRO A 218 -14.64 -0.84 -5.87
N TYR A 219 -14.80 -0.31 -4.66
CA TYR A 219 -14.13 -0.78 -3.44
C TYR A 219 -15.05 -1.64 -2.58
N GLU A 220 -14.45 -2.63 -1.95
CA GLU A 220 -15.04 -3.42 -0.88
C GLU A 220 -14.10 -3.41 0.32
N VAL A 221 -14.50 -2.75 1.40
CA VAL A 221 -13.77 -2.72 2.67
C VAL A 221 -14.58 -3.47 3.70
N THR A 222 -14.00 -4.51 4.27
CA THR A 222 -14.64 -5.37 5.28
C THR A 222 -13.81 -5.40 6.55
N ARG A 223 -14.44 -5.70 7.67
CA ARG A 223 -13.75 -6.00 8.92
C ARG A 223 -14.05 -7.45 9.32
N VAL A 224 -13.04 -8.18 9.74
CA VAL A 224 -13.10 -9.59 10.17
C VAL A 224 -12.51 -9.76 11.56
#